data_0b72b6477d6d32858d284e87f252c70e
#
_entry.id   0b72b6477d6d32858d284e87f252c70e
#
_cell.length_a   1.000
_cell.length_b   1.000
_cell.length_c   1.000
_cell.angle_alpha   90.00
_cell.angle_beta   90.00
_cell.angle_gamma   90.00
#
_symmetry.space_group_name_H-M   'P 1'
#
loop_
_entity.id
_entity.type
_entity.pdbx_description
1 polymer ?
#
loop_
_entity_poly.entity_id
_entity_poly.type
_entity_poly.pdbx_seq_one_letter_code
_entity_poly.pdbx_strand_id
1 'polypeptide(L)'
;MNKYSGFRAIRSLDYVIILCHDLAKMRAFYEQLFEFQIEEDFPERMMFFRVGVLFLGLRKRGRAYDGPSVPSSSASIQISFRVPPADVDLAYDKLVECGLDVIEPPTNQDWTHRTLFFRDPEHNIVEIFADIHPSETLAETSGVHQIVI
;
A
#
# COMPACT_ATOMS: atom_id res chain seq x y z
N MET A 1 -2.97 4.44 40.28
CA MET A 1 -2.34 4.53 38.97
C MET A 1 -2.94 3.46 38.07
N ASN A 2 -3.41 3.86 36.87
CA ASN A 2 -3.99 2.90 35.93
C ASN A 2 -2.86 2.10 35.27
N LYS A 3 -2.83 0.78 35.45
CA LYS A 3 -1.81 -0.10 34.89
C LYS A 3 -1.78 -0.12 33.35
N TYR A 4 -2.80 0.41 32.68
CA TYR A 4 -2.88 0.48 31.22
C TYR A 4 -2.60 1.87 30.65
N SER A 5 -2.09 2.80 31.48
CA SER A 5 -1.87 4.19 31.05
C SER A 5 -0.93 4.32 29.86
N GLY A 6 0.07 3.43 29.73
CA GLY A 6 1.00 3.44 28.61
C GLY A 6 0.30 3.28 27.25
N PHE A 7 -0.64 2.36 27.14
CA PHE A 7 -1.39 2.15 25.89
C PHE A 7 -2.40 3.27 25.65
N ARG A 8 -3.01 3.81 26.69
CA ARG A 8 -3.94 4.94 26.56
C ARG A 8 -3.25 6.25 26.19
N ALA A 9 -1.94 6.31 26.35
CA ALA A 9 -1.14 7.50 26.02
C ALA A 9 -0.72 7.55 24.55
N ILE A 10 -1.03 6.53 23.74
CA ILE A 10 -0.72 6.54 22.30
C ILE A 10 -1.35 7.75 21.64
N ARG A 11 -0.54 8.53 20.90
CA ARG A 11 -0.96 9.75 20.23
C ARG A 11 -1.09 9.61 18.71
N SER A 12 -0.31 8.73 18.11
CA SER A 12 -0.27 8.61 16.65
C SER A 12 0.28 7.26 16.22
N LEU A 13 -0.01 6.89 14.99
CA LEU A 13 0.68 5.83 14.27
C LEU A 13 1.68 6.53 13.34
N ASP A 14 2.97 6.41 13.63
CA ASP A 14 4.01 7.15 12.91
C ASP A 14 4.63 6.36 11.76
N TYR A 15 4.85 5.08 11.96
CA TYR A 15 5.55 4.22 11.00
C TYR A 15 4.72 2.99 10.68
N VAL A 16 4.66 2.66 9.38
CA VAL A 16 4.26 1.34 8.90
C VAL A 16 5.49 0.77 8.21
N ILE A 17 6.00 -0.35 8.67
CA ILE A 17 7.24 -0.94 8.18
C ILE A 17 6.95 -2.31 7.57
N ILE A 18 7.28 -2.45 6.29
CA ILE A 18 7.18 -3.73 5.58
C ILE A 18 8.49 -4.48 5.75
N LEU A 19 8.42 -5.72 6.23
CA LEU A 19 9.58 -6.59 6.36
C LEU A 19 9.84 -7.27 5.02
N CYS A 20 11.02 -7.02 4.45
CA CYS A 20 11.35 -7.41 3.08
C CYS A 20 12.32 -8.60 3.05
N HIS A 21 12.04 -9.57 2.18
CA HIS A 21 13.01 -10.62 1.84
C HIS A 21 14.08 -10.06 0.91
N ASP A 22 13.67 -9.29 -0.09
CA ASP A 22 14.56 -8.63 -1.05
C ASP A 22 14.35 -7.11 -0.96
N LEU A 23 15.11 -6.46 -0.10
CA LEU A 23 14.98 -5.03 0.14
C LEU A 23 15.28 -4.20 -1.12
N ALA A 24 16.28 -4.58 -1.90
CA ALA A 24 16.67 -3.83 -3.09
C ALA A 24 15.55 -3.83 -4.13
N LYS A 25 14.90 -4.97 -4.33
CA LYS A 25 13.80 -5.12 -5.27
C LYS A 25 12.55 -4.36 -4.81
N MET A 26 12.23 -4.44 -3.53
CA MET A 26 11.12 -3.71 -2.93
C MET A 26 11.34 -2.20 -3.00
N ARG A 27 12.55 -1.75 -2.67
CA ARG A 27 12.93 -0.35 -2.76
C ARG A 27 12.79 0.19 -4.18
N ALA A 28 13.33 -0.52 -5.16
CA ALA A 28 13.25 -0.11 -6.58
C ALA A 28 11.80 0.03 -7.04
N PHE A 29 10.93 -0.89 -6.65
CA PHE A 29 9.52 -0.85 -6.97
C PHE A 29 8.83 0.42 -6.42
N TYR A 30 8.98 0.68 -5.12
CA TYR A 30 8.32 1.82 -4.48
C TYR A 30 8.90 3.16 -4.94
N GLU A 31 10.20 3.25 -5.15
CA GLU A 31 10.83 4.46 -5.68
C GLU A 31 10.37 4.77 -7.12
N GLN A 32 10.25 3.76 -7.96
CA GLN A 32 9.86 3.92 -9.36
C GLN A 32 8.41 4.39 -9.50
N LEU A 33 7.51 3.83 -8.68
CA LEU A 33 6.07 4.11 -8.81
C LEU A 33 5.61 5.34 -8.05
N PHE A 34 6.12 5.57 -6.84
CA PHE A 34 5.47 6.46 -5.90
C PHE A 34 6.16 7.81 -5.70
N GLU A 35 7.25 8.09 -6.26
CA GLU A 35 7.93 9.41 -6.14
C GLU A 35 7.85 10.04 -4.72
N PHE A 36 7.78 9.19 -3.67
CA PHE A 36 7.78 9.67 -2.30
C PHE A 36 9.13 10.24 -1.90
N GLN A 37 9.12 11.25 -1.04
CA GLN A 37 10.34 11.75 -0.46
C GLN A 37 10.98 10.69 0.43
N ILE A 38 12.28 10.42 0.20
CA ILE A 38 13.06 9.57 1.09
C ILE A 38 13.44 10.41 2.31
N GLU A 39 13.01 9.97 3.48
CA GLU A 39 13.28 10.68 4.74
C GLU A 39 14.58 10.20 5.39
N GLU A 40 14.78 8.89 5.44
CA GLU A 40 15.96 8.26 5.97
C GLU A 40 16.37 7.08 5.11
N ASP A 41 17.67 6.89 4.95
CA ASP A 41 18.23 5.81 4.15
C ASP A 41 19.41 5.19 4.88
N PHE A 42 19.25 3.92 5.27
CA PHE A 42 20.31 3.11 5.86
C PHE A 42 20.62 1.99 4.85
N PRO A 43 21.61 2.19 3.95
CA PRO A 43 21.88 1.27 2.86
C PRO A 43 21.94 -0.19 3.30
N GLU A 44 21.27 -1.07 2.54
CA GLU A 44 21.18 -2.52 2.76
C GLU A 44 20.45 -2.95 4.04
N ARG A 45 19.92 -2.02 4.83
CA ARG A 45 19.22 -2.33 6.09
C ARG A 45 17.76 -1.93 6.08
N MET A 46 17.50 -0.65 5.84
CA MET A 46 16.15 -0.08 5.83
C MET A 46 16.14 1.31 5.21
N MET A 47 14.96 1.74 4.80
CA MET A 47 14.72 3.10 4.36
C MET A 47 13.29 3.52 4.70
N PHE A 48 13.06 4.82 4.77
CA PHE A 48 11.76 5.38 5.08
C PHE A 48 11.37 6.45 4.07
N PHE A 49 10.15 6.31 3.55
CA PHE A 49 9.48 7.33 2.76
C PHE A 49 8.54 8.16 3.63
N ARG A 50 8.49 9.45 3.37
CA ARG A 50 7.44 10.28 3.95
C ARG A 50 6.16 10.16 3.11
N VAL A 51 5.06 9.79 3.75
CA VAL A 51 3.75 9.68 3.11
C VAL A 51 2.73 10.42 3.99
N GLY A 52 2.41 11.66 3.61
CA GLY A 52 1.55 12.52 4.44
C GLY A 52 2.15 12.73 5.83
N VAL A 53 1.42 12.33 6.86
CA VAL A 53 1.86 12.42 8.26
C VAL A 53 2.52 11.15 8.78
N LEU A 54 2.61 10.11 7.94
CA LEU A 54 3.20 8.82 8.29
C LEU A 54 4.51 8.60 7.55
N PHE A 55 5.23 7.60 8.02
CA PHE A 55 6.40 7.08 7.31
C PHE A 55 6.12 5.64 6.87
N LEU A 56 6.37 5.36 5.60
CA LEU A 56 6.37 4.00 5.08
C LEU A 56 7.82 3.52 5.04
N GLY A 57 8.11 2.49 5.83
CA GLY A 57 9.44 1.91 5.92
C GLY A 57 9.52 0.58 5.18
N LEU A 58 10.69 0.34 4.60
CA LEU A 58 11.08 -0.95 4.07
C LEU A 58 12.29 -1.41 4.87
N ARG A 59 12.21 -2.56 5.53
CA ARG A 59 13.28 -3.10 6.34
C ARG A 59 13.61 -4.53 5.92
N LYS A 60 14.90 -4.80 5.75
CA LYS A 60 15.35 -6.15 5.46
C LYS A 60 15.07 -7.07 6.66
N ARG A 61 14.49 -8.24 6.40
CA ARG A 61 14.35 -9.30 7.40
C ARG A 61 15.72 -9.79 7.84
N GLY A 62 15.84 -10.17 9.11
CA GLY A 62 17.10 -10.71 9.63
C GLY A 62 17.22 -10.61 11.13
N ARG A 63 16.29 -9.94 11.81
CA ARG A 63 16.23 -9.94 13.26
C ARG A 63 15.64 -11.27 13.76
N ALA A 64 16.10 -11.72 14.92
CA ALA A 64 15.67 -13.01 15.47
C ALA A 64 14.15 -13.15 15.59
N TYR A 65 13.44 -12.07 15.88
CA TYR A 65 11.99 -12.08 16.04
C TYR A 65 11.21 -11.86 14.74
N ASP A 66 11.90 -11.73 13.60
CA ASP A 66 11.22 -11.57 12.31
C ASP A 66 10.60 -12.89 11.81
N GLY A 67 10.98 -14.01 12.39
CA GLY A 67 10.58 -15.32 11.95
C GLY A 67 11.38 -15.82 10.74
N PRO A 68 11.03 -17.01 10.21
CA PRO A 68 11.75 -17.59 9.08
C PRO A 68 11.67 -16.72 7.85
N SER A 69 12.78 -16.58 7.12
CA SER A 69 12.82 -15.85 5.85
C SER A 69 12.41 -16.76 4.70
N VAL A 70 11.12 -17.09 4.65
CA VAL A 70 10.55 -17.89 3.55
C VAL A 70 9.66 -16.96 2.73
N PRO A 71 9.99 -16.68 1.45
CA PRO A 71 9.13 -15.89 0.59
C PRO A 71 7.75 -16.51 0.51
N SER A 72 6.72 -15.68 0.68
CA SER A 72 5.32 -16.10 0.60
C SER A 72 4.72 -15.64 -0.71
N SER A 73 3.87 -16.49 -1.31
CA SER A 73 3.02 -16.10 -2.43
C SER A 73 1.70 -15.45 -1.98
N SER A 74 1.46 -15.41 -0.68
CA SER A 74 0.26 -14.84 -0.08
C SER A 74 0.51 -13.44 0.42
N ALA A 75 -0.48 -12.57 0.26
CA ALA A 75 -0.46 -11.23 0.83
C ALA A 75 -0.53 -11.31 2.35
N SER A 76 0.28 -10.48 3.03
CA SER A 76 0.25 -10.32 4.49
C SER A 76 -0.29 -8.96 4.90
N ILE A 77 -0.21 -7.97 4.02
CA ILE A 77 -0.63 -6.61 4.31
C ILE A 77 -1.27 -5.99 3.06
N GLN A 78 -2.21 -5.11 3.28
CA GLN A 78 -2.74 -4.21 2.26
C GLN A 78 -2.42 -2.78 2.67
N ILE A 79 -1.90 -2.01 1.72
CA ILE A 79 -1.62 -0.59 1.91
C ILE A 79 -2.45 0.18 0.90
N SER A 80 -3.23 1.14 1.39
CA SER A 80 -4.17 1.91 0.57
C SER A 80 -3.77 3.39 0.57
N PHE A 81 -3.57 3.92 -0.64
CA PHE A 81 -3.17 5.31 -0.85
C PHE A 81 -4.31 6.09 -1.50
N ARG A 82 -4.67 7.22 -0.90
CA ARG A 82 -5.72 8.11 -1.42
C ARG A 82 -5.14 9.07 -2.45
N VAL A 83 -5.83 9.21 -3.57
CA VAL A 83 -5.52 10.16 -4.64
C VAL A 83 -6.79 10.91 -5.06
N PRO A 84 -6.68 12.03 -5.80
CA PRO A 84 -7.84 12.61 -6.49
C PRO A 84 -8.43 11.62 -7.50
N PRO A 85 -9.74 11.69 -7.81
CA PRO A 85 -10.42 10.69 -8.66
C PRO A 85 -9.76 10.43 -10.02
N ALA A 86 -9.28 11.47 -10.70
CA ALA A 86 -8.64 11.32 -12.01
C ALA A 86 -7.32 10.54 -11.95
N ASP A 87 -6.66 10.52 -10.79
CA ASP A 87 -5.34 9.91 -10.65
C ASP A 87 -5.39 8.39 -10.48
N VAL A 88 -6.55 7.80 -10.20
CA VAL A 88 -6.70 6.34 -10.17
C VAL A 88 -6.39 5.74 -11.55
N ASP A 89 -6.99 6.30 -12.61
CA ASP A 89 -6.77 5.83 -13.97
C ASP A 89 -5.35 6.13 -14.46
N LEU A 90 -4.78 7.28 -14.08
CA LEU A 90 -3.40 7.61 -14.40
C LEU A 90 -2.42 6.64 -13.75
N ALA A 91 -2.67 6.23 -12.52
CA ALA A 91 -1.86 5.21 -11.85
C ALA A 91 -1.95 3.87 -12.59
N TYR A 92 -3.14 3.49 -13.04
CA TYR A 92 -3.32 2.29 -13.85
C TYR A 92 -2.50 2.35 -15.15
N ASP A 93 -2.57 3.46 -15.86
CA ASP A 93 -1.81 3.64 -17.10
C ASP A 93 -0.30 3.45 -16.86
N LYS A 94 0.21 3.97 -15.76
CA LYS A 94 1.61 3.79 -15.37
C LYS A 94 1.96 2.33 -15.08
N LEU A 95 1.09 1.60 -14.40
CA LEU A 95 1.30 0.16 -14.14
C LEU A 95 1.38 -0.63 -15.46
N VAL A 96 0.49 -0.34 -16.40
CA VAL A 96 0.49 -0.97 -17.72
C VAL A 96 1.77 -0.63 -18.47
N GLU A 97 2.17 0.63 -18.47
CA GLU A 97 3.42 1.08 -19.11
C GLU A 97 4.65 0.37 -18.53
N CYS A 98 4.68 0.17 -17.21
CA CYS A 98 5.77 -0.54 -16.55
C CYS A 98 5.68 -2.07 -16.66
N GLY A 99 4.64 -2.62 -17.29
CA GLY A 99 4.44 -4.06 -17.44
C GLY A 99 4.13 -4.78 -16.14
N LEU A 100 3.53 -4.09 -15.16
CA LEU A 100 3.23 -4.66 -13.85
C LEU A 100 1.84 -5.30 -13.84
N ASP A 101 1.71 -6.39 -13.11
CA ASP A 101 0.45 -7.11 -12.97
C ASP A 101 -0.54 -6.34 -12.09
N VAL A 102 -1.78 -6.25 -12.57
CA VAL A 102 -2.88 -5.61 -11.87
C VAL A 102 -3.85 -6.69 -11.39
N ILE A 103 -4.25 -6.62 -10.12
CA ILE A 103 -5.26 -7.52 -9.55
C ILE A 103 -6.63 -7.13 -10.07
N GLU A 104 -6.97 -5.86 -9.95
CA GLU A 104 -8.25 -5.32 -10.40
C GLU A 104 -8.03 -3.91 -10.97
N PRO A 105 -8.44 -3.67 -12.23
CA PRO A 105 -8.31 -2.35 -12.85
C PRO A 105 -9.24 -1.32 -12.21
N PRO A 106 -9.13 -0.04 -12.58
CA PRO A 106 -9.97 1.00 -11.99
C PRO A 106 -11.45 0.65 -12.05
N THR A 107 -12.09 0.62 -10.87
CA THR A 107 -13.47 0.16 -10.68
C THR A 107 -14.17 1.05 -9.66
N ASN A 108 -15.39 1.47 -9.96
CA ASN A 108 -16.23 2.15 -9.00
C ASN A 108 -16.89 1.13 -8.09
N GLN A 109 -16.61 1.19 -6.81
CA GLN A 109 -17.09 0.24 -5.83
C GLN A 109 -18.38 0.73 -5.16
N ASP A 110 -19.14 -0.19 -4.60
CA ASP A 110 -20.40 0.14 -3.91
C ASP A 110 -20.18 0.91 -2.59
N TRP A 111 -18.97 0.90 -2.05
CA TRP A 111 -18.60 1.69 -0.87
C TRP A 111 -18.08 3.10 -1.21
N THR A 112 -18.43 3.64 -2.38
CA THR A 112 -18.14 5.01 -2.81
C THR A 112 -16.65 5.32 -3.02
N HIS A 113 -15.87 4.33 -3.43
CA HIS A 113 -14.50 4.53 -3.88
C HIS A 113 -14.34 4.09 -5.33
N ARG A 114 -13.49 4.79 -6.07
CA ARG A 114 -12.89 4.26 -7.29
C ARG A 114 -11.55 3.66 -6.90
N THR A 115 -11.32 2.40 -7.22
CA THR A 115 -10.19 1.62 -6.71
C THR A 115 -9.38 0.98 -7.81
N LEU A 116 -8.11 0.81 -7.54
CA LEU A 116 -7.14 0.06 -8.35
C LEU A 116 -6.34 -0.81 -7.39
N PHE A 117 -6.26 -2.11 -7.65
CA PHE A 117 -5.50 -3.05 -6.82
C PHE A 117 -4.38 -3.70 -7.63
N PHE A 118 -3.20 -3.75 -7.04
CA PHE A 118 -2.03 -4.43 -7.62
C PHE A 118 -1.15 -5.00 -6.51
N ARG A 119 -0.05 -5.68 -6.89
CA ARG A 119 0.86 -6.28 -5.91
C ARG A 119 2.24 -5.66 -6.00
N ASP A 120 2.90 -5.55 -4.85
CA ASP A 120 4.32 -5.29 -4.83
C ASP A 120 5.13 -6.59 -5.10
N PRO A 121 6.46 -6.52 -5.23
CA PRO A 121 7.26 -7.71 -5.55
C PRO A 121 7.20 -8.85 -4.52
N GLU A 122 6.77 -8.57 -3.30
CA GLU A 122 6.61 -9.58 -2.24
C GLU A 122 5.14 -9.92 -1.98
N HIS A 123 4.28 -9.68 -2.96
CA HIS A 123 2.86 -10.05 -2.99
C HIS A 123 1.95 -9.30 -2.02
N ASN A 124 2.41 -8.23 -1.39
CA ASN A 124 1.53 -7.37 -0.63
C ASN A 124 0.53 -6.70 -1.58
N ILE A 125 -0.67 -6.47 -1.08
CA ILE A 125 -1.70 -5.78 -1.86
C ILE A 125 -1.52 -4.28 -1.71
N VAL A 126 -1.51 -3.58 -2.84
CA VAL A 126 -1.47 -2.12 -2.89
C VAL A 126 -2.75 -1.62 -3.53
N GLU A 127 -3.40 -0.69 -2.87
CA GLU A 127 -4.60 -0.04 -3.38
C GLU A 127 -4.32 1.44 -3.64
N ILE A 128 -4.72 1.91 -4.80
CA ILE A 128 -4.87 3.34 -5.09
C ILE A 128 -6.36 3.62 -5.16
N PHE A 129 -6.84 4.58 -4.38
CA PHE A 129 -8.27 4.84 -4.33
C PHE A 129 -8.58 6.33 -4.25
N ALA A 130 -9.77 6.67 -4.67
CA ALA A 130 -10.35 8.01 -4.54
C ALA A 130 -11.79 7.92 -4.08
N ASP A 131 -12.25 8.93 -3.37
CA ASP A 131 -13.67 9.07 -3.07
C ASP A 131 -14.41 9.48 -4.34
N ILE A 132 -15.58 8.88 -4.57
CA ILE A 132 -16.48 9.23 -5.66
C ILE A 132 -17.85 9.57 -5.11
N HIS A 133 -18.66 10.23 -5.93
CA HIS A 133 -20.03 10.52 -5.55
C HIS A 133 -20.88 9.24 -5.58
N PRO A 134 -21.81 9.03 -4.64
CA PRO A 134 -22.67 7.84 -4.62
C PRO A 134 -23.43 7.57 -5.93
N SER A 135 -23.75 8.61 -6.70
CA SER A 135 -24.40 8.47 -8.01
C SER A 135 -23.50 7.80 -9.05
N GLU A 136 -22.18 7.95 -8.95
CA GLU A 136 -21.22 7.30 -9.85
C GLU A 136 -21.13 5.80 -9.55
N THR A 137 -21.22 5.42 -8.29
CA THR A 137 -21.30 4.01 -7.87
C THR A 137 -22.54 3.34 -8.47
N LEU A 138 -23.69 3.99 -8.39
CA LEU A 138 -24.95 3.46 -8.90
C LEU A 138 -25.01 3.34 -10.42
N ALA A 139 -24.33 4.24 -11.14
CA ALA A 139 -24.30 4.23 -12.61
C ALA A 139 -23.54 3.03 -13.19
N GLU A 140 -22.62 2.45 -12.45
CA GLU A 140 -21.76 1.36 -12.89
C GLU A 140 -22.10 0.00 -12.25
N THR A 141 -23.13 -0.07 -11.43
CA THR A 141 -23.48 -1.29 -10.69
C THR A 141 -24.06 -2.42 -11.54
N SER A 142 -24.38 -2.21 -12.80
CA SER A 142 -24.80 -3.29 -13.68
C SER A 142 -23.59 -4.11 -14.15
N GLY A 143 -23.10 -5.01 -13.30
CA GLY A 143 -21.99 -5.90 -13.62
C GLY A 143 -20.81 -5.83 -12.67
N VAL A 144 -20.94 -5.10 -11.60
CA VAL A 144 -19.86 -4.95 -10.63
C VAL A 144 -19.75 -6.16 -9.71
N HIS A 145 -18.54 -6.66 -9.57
CA HIS A 145 -18.22 -7.64 -8.55
C HIS A 145 -18.26 -6.99 -7.18
N GLN A 146 -19.05 -7.56 -6.29
CA GLN A 146 -18.89 -7.24 -4.88
C GLN A 146 -17.57 -7.82 -4.42
N ILE A 147 -16.63 -6.95 -4.10
CA ILE A 147 -15.42 -7.38 -3.42
C ILE A 147 -15.78 -7.58 -1.97
N VAL A 148 -15.60 -8.80 -1.50
CA VAL A 148 -15.75 -9.13 -0.08
C VAL A 148 -14.56 -8.51 0.63
N ILE A 149 -14.83 -7.55 1.49
CA ILE A 149 -13.84 -6.92 2.35
C ILE A 149 -13.58 -7.81 3.54
#